data_d014d30407d3636527e46bb0cef7e422
#
_entry.id   d014d30407d3636527e46bb0cef7e422
#
_cell.length_a   1.000
_cell.length_b   1.000
_cell.length_c   1.000
_cell.angle_alpha   90.00
_cell.angle_beta   90.00
_cell.angle_gamma   90.00
#
_symmetry.space_group_name_H-M   'P 1'
#
loop_
_entity.id
_entity.type
_entity.pdbx_description
1 polymer ?
#
loop_
_entity_poly.entity_id
_entity_poly.type
_entity_poly.pdbx_seq_one_letter_code
_entity_poly.pdbx_strand_id
1 'polypeptide(L)'
;ILNGTHFDWESHKEEAGFPNTVIYFPVFYLPSAFGVEIGKIVNTDIQTSFYLARLCNVLFCLFGGIAAICISTRGKIFIVALLSMPMVLSLFASCSQDGPLIATCAVCAALLTRLEDDFSQGKWFWIVLTISLGCIIASKPPYILIGLIPVVLMPLSMWRRTLSIFGCIVTITMLWSLVGVHSSKIPFRISDGVDAAQQAKFLLVHPLMMIAVLWNTAKVSLLSLIGQFIGVLGWLDAPLPRWFYHFEGILFIISATLSLLYFRKNSLKKYFAKNGLIFVLFFGTMCSVSLALYLIWTPVGGHEIEGLQGRYFIPLAMFSILFFPNSKKVNFISTKNIEKMEITLLIFSVWVSFFVVIQTIFSRYW
;
A
#
# COMPACT_ATOMS: atom_id res chain seq x y z
N ILE A 1 27.84 4.31 14.33
CA ILE A 1 27.82 5.74 13.91
C ILE A 1 29.19 5.99 13.29
N LEU A 2 29.23 6.15 11.96
CA LEU A 2 30.45 6.46 11.21
C LEU A 2 30.78 7.94 11.47
N ASN A 3 31.71 8.19 12.38
CA ASN A 3 32.20 9.54 12.68
C ASN A 3 32.91 10.11 11.43
N GLY A 4 32.26 11.03 10.73
CA GLY A 4 32.93 12.01 9.88
C GLY A 4 33.65 11.48 8.61
N THR A 5 33.43 10.24 8.19
CA THR A 5 33.98 9.75 6.93
C THR A 5 33.07 10.15 5.79
N HIS A 6 33.48 11.11 4.99
CA HIS A 6 32.86 11.43 3.72
C HIS A 6 33.24 10.32 2.73
N PHE A 7 32.24 9.62 2.21
CA PHE A 7 32.41 8.64 1.14
C PHE A 7 32.04 9.28 -0.18
N ASP A 8 33.01 9.44 -1.06
CA ASP A 8 32.79 9.97 -2.40
C ASP A 8 32.30 8.86 -3.34
N TRP A 9 31.64 9.25 -4.42
CA TRP A 9 31.22 8.34 -5.47
C TRP A 9 32.46 7.84 -6.25
N GLU A 10 32.66 6.51 -6.27
CA GLU A 10 33.69 5.88 -7.07
C GLU A 10 33.15 5.49 -8.46
N SER A 11 34.05 5.50 -9.47
CA SER A 11 33.71 5.07 -10.83
C SER A 11 33.59 3.54 -10.94
N HIS A 12 34.24 2.80 -10.02
CA HIS A 12 34.19 1.34 -9.98
C HIS A 12 32.82 0.89 -9.46
N LYS A 13 32.21 -0.05 -10.20
CA LYS A 13 30.91 -0.64 -9.84
C LYS A 13 31.11 -2.10 -9.46
N GLU A 14 30.66 -2.47 -8.29
CA GLU A 14 30.60 -3.84 -7.84
C GLU A 14 29.18 -4.40 -8.00
N GLU A 15 29.09 -5.69 -8.35
CA GLU A 15 27.79 -6.36 -8.39
C GLU A 15 27.32 -6.67 -6.97
N ALA A 16 26.10 -6.21 -6.64
CA ALA A 16 25.46 -6.51 -5.38
C ALA A 16 24.15 -7.27 -5.65
N GLY A 17 23.99 -8.43 -5.00
CA GLY A 17 22.77 -9.24 -5.12
C GLY A 17 21.64 -8.71 -4.24
N PHE A 18 20.51 -8.33 -4.84
CA PHE A 18 19.29 -7.96 -4.15
C PHE A 18 18.10 -8.83 -4.59
N PRO A 19 18.14 -10.16 -4.39
CA PRO A 19 17.17 -11.09 -4.96
C PRO A 19 15.72 -10.81 -4.54
N ASN A 20 15.54 -10.20 -3.36
CA ASN A 20 14.21 -9.92 -2.80
C ASN A 20 13.54 -8.66 -3.37
N THR A 21 14.31 -7.75 -3.97
CA THR A 21 13.84 -6.41 -4.35
C THR A 21 13.99 -6.14 -5.84
N VAL A 22 14.87 -6.82 -6.54
CA VAL A 22 15.10 -6.67 -7.99
C VAL A 22 13.86 -7.03 -8.82
N ILE A 23 13.02 -7.92 -8.32
CA ILE A 23 11.79 -8.36 -9.00
C ILE A 23 10.69 -7.31 -9.02
N TYR A 24 10.78 -6.26 -8.20
CA TYR A 24 9.75 -5.24 -8.14
C TYR A 24 9.83 -4.27 -9.32
N PHE A 25 8.66 -3.82 -9.79
CA PHE A 25 8.58 -2.84 -10.87
C PHE A 25 9.27 -1.53 -10.47
N PRO A 26 10.26 -1.04 -11.25
CA PRO A 26 11.19 -0.01 -10.80
C PRO A 26 10.59 1.39 -10.64
N VAL A 27 9.38 1.62 -11.16
CA VAL A 27 8.76 2.95 -11.17
C VAL A 27 8.63 3.57 -9.79
N PHE A 28 8.45 2.75 -8.75
CA PHE A 28 8.33 3.24 -7.37
C PHE A 28 9.67 3.52 -6.68
N TYR A 29 10.78 3.19 -7.32
CA TYR A 29 12.11 3.63 -6.90
C TYR A 29 12.56 4.93 -7.56
N LEU A 30 11.85 5.40 -8.62
CA LEU A 30 12.23 6.62 -9.36
C LEU A 30 12.39 7.86 -8.48
N PRO A 31 11.52 8.15 -7.47
CA PRO A 31 11.71 9.32 -6.63
C PRO A 31 13.06 9.29 -5.89
N SER A 32 13.40 8.14 -5.30
CA SER A 32 14.69 7.98 -4.60
C SER A 32 15.88 8.00 -5.57
N ALA A 33 15.76 7.34 -6.72
CA ALA A 33 16.79 7.35 -7.75
C ALA A 33 17.07 8.77 -8.26
N PHE A 34 16.03 9.58 -8.45
CA PHE A 34 16.15 10.98 -8.84
C PHE A 34 16.93 11.79 -7.81
N GLY A 35 16.69 11.59 -6.51
CA GLY A 35 17.44 12.25 -5.45
C GLY A 35 18.92 11.86 -5.43
N VAL A 36 19.25 10.57 -5.68
CA VAL A 36 20.64 10.11 -5.85
C VAL A 36 21.31 10.81 -7.03
N GLU A 37 20.65 10.87 -8.19
CA GLU A 37 21.22 11.52 -9.37
C GLU A 37 21.41 13.03 -9.17
N ILE A 38 20.52 13.72 -8.47
CA ILE A 38 20.75 15.12 -8.06
C ILE A 38 22.04 15.23 -7.25
N GLY A 39 22.23 14.35 -6.24
CA GLY A 39 23.42 14.36 -5.40
C GLY A 39 24.69 14.18 -6.22
N LYS A 40 24.70 13.27 -7.20
CA LYS A 40 25.84 13.08 -8.12
C LYS A 40 26.10 14.31 -9.00
N ILE A 41 25.06 14.89 -9.58
CA ILE A 41 25.17 16.09 -10.46
C ILE A 41 25.76 17.28 -9.67
N VAL A 42 25.37 17.43 -8.40
CA VAL A 42 25.87 18.52 -7.54
C VAL A 42 27.20 18.16 -6.86
N ASN A 43 27.75 16.96 -7.15
CA ASN A 43 28.99 16.45 -6.58
C ASN A 43 29.00 16.39 -5.04
N THR A 44 27.89 15.92 -4.45
CA THR A 44 27.83 15.64 -3.01
C THR A 44 28.32 14.22 -2.69
N ASP A 45 28.68 14.01 -1.44
CA ASP A 45 29.04 12.68 -0.91
C ASP A 45 27.86 11.70 -0.94
N ILE A 46 28.16 10.42 -0.75
CA ILE A 46 27.15 9.32 -0.76
C ILE A 46 26.08 9.58 0.31
N GLN A 47 26.46 10.03 1.50
CA GLN A 47 25.53 10.27 2.61
C GLN A 47 24.52 11.39 2.28
N THR A 48 25.00 12.50 1.76
CA THR A 48 24.16 13.62 1.32
C THR A 48 23.24 13.20 0.18
N SER A 49 23.75 12.45 -0.81
CA SER A 49 22.95 11.88 -1.91
C SER A 49 21.85 10.96 -1.39
N PHE A 50 22.12 10.18 -0.35
CA PHE A 50 21.13 9.33 0.31
C PHE A 50 20.04 10.16 1.02
N TYR A 51 20.40 11.26 1.68
CA TYR A 51 19.40 12.17 2.26
C TYR A 51 18.55 12.86 1.19
N LEU A 52 19.13 13.25 0.06
CA LEU A 52 18.39 13.78 -1.09
C LEU A 52 17.42 12.74 -1.67
N ALA A 53 17.83 11.47 -1.75
CA ALA A 53 16.95 10.38 -2.17
C ALA A 53 15.74 10.22 -1.25
N ARG A 54 15.95 10.25 0.07
CA ARG A 54 14.88 10.22 1.06
C ARG A 54 13.97 11.44 0.96
N LEU A 55 14.52 12.62 0.78
CA LEU A 55 13.75 13.87 0.62
C LEU A 55 12.86 13.81 -0.62
N CYS A 56 13.39 13.40 -1.77
CA CYS A 56 12.62 13.24 -3.00
C CYS A 56 11.48 12.23 -2.83
N ASN A 57 11.75 11.13 -2.11
CA ASN A 57 10.74 10.13 -1.79
C ASN A 57 9.62 10.69 -0.91
N VAL A 58 9.97 11.40 0.17
CA VAL A 58 9.00 12.08 1.04
C VAL A 58 8.15 13.07 0.26
N LEU A 59 8.77 13.91 -0.57
CA LEU A 59 8.05 14.91 -1.37
C LEU A 59 7.06 14.26 -2.31
N PHE A 60 7.48 13.22 -3.05
CA PHE A 60 6.58 12.45 -3.93
C PHE A 60 5.39 11.88 -3.13
N CYS A 61 5.64 11.27 -1.99
CA CYS A 61 4.61 10.65 -1.16
C CYS A 61 3.64 11.70 -0.57
N LEU A 62 4.16 12.85 -0.11
CA LEU A 62 3.34 13.94 0.40
C LEU A 62 2.44 14.54 -0.69
N PHE A 63 3.00 14.81 -1.88
CA PHE A 63 2.19 15.30 -3.01
C PHE A 63 1.12 14.29 -3.42
N GLY A 64 1.46 12.99 -3.46
CA GLY A 64 0.49 11.94 -3.72
C GLY A 64 -0.60 11.85 -2.65
N GLY A 65 -0.24 11.94 -1.37
CA GLY A 65 -1.19 11.96 -0.26
C GLY A 65 -2.14 13.16 -0.31
N ILE A 66 -1.60 14.37 -0.53
CA ILE A 66 -2.40 15.59 -0.69
C ILE A 66 -3.33 15.47 -1.90
N ALA A 67 -2.82 15.01 -3.04
CA ALA A 67 -3.64 14.77 -4.23
C ALA A 67 -4.78 13.80 -3.95
N ALA A 68 -4.51 12.68 -3.25
CA ALA A 68 -5.53 11.70 -2.87
C ALA A 68 -6.64 12.33 -2.01
N ILE A 69 -6.30 13.15 -1.02
CA ILE A 69 -7.26 13.85 -0.15
C ILE A 69 -8.09 14.84 -0.95
N CYS A 70 -7.47 15.61 -1.86
CA CYS A 70 -8.16 16.60 -2.70
C CYS A 70 -9.09 15.93 -3.72
N ILE A 71 -8.67 14.83 -4.34
CA ILE A 71 -9.43 14.10 -5.37
C ILE A 71 -10.58 13.33 -4.75
N SER A 72 -10.38 12.72 -3.58
CA SER A 72 -11.37 11.84 -2.95
C SER A 72 -12.71 12.56 -2.70
N THR A 73 -13.80 11.89 -3.02
CA THR A 73 -15.18 12.38 -2.78
C THR A 73 -15.79 11.85 -1.49
N ARG A 74 -15.12 10.88 -0.84
CA ARG A 74 -15.60 10.23 0.39
C ARG A 74 -14.41 9.69 1.22
N GLY A 75 -14.63 9.44 2.50
CA GLY A 75 -13.63 8.83 3.39
C GLY A 75 -12.35 9.65 3.55
N LYS A 76 -12.39 10.98 3.39
CA LYS A 76 -11.20 11.84 3.47
C LYS A 76 -10.50 11.72 4.82
N ILE A 77 -11.27 11.75 5.90
CA ILE A 77 -10.73 11.61 7.26
C ILE A 77 -10.05 10.24 7.44
N PHE A 78 -10.65 9.19 6.90
CA PHE A 78 -10.12 7.85 7.01
C PHE A 78 -8.81 7.67 6.22
N ILE A 79 -8.72 8.26 5.01
CA ILE A 79 -7.48 8.20 4.22
C ILE A 79 -6.34 8.98 4.89
N VAL A 80 -6.66 10.12 5.57
CA VAL A 80 -5.64 10.86 6.32
C VAL A 80 -5.20 10.05 7.54
N ALA A 81 -6.11 9.40 8.27
CA ALA A 81 -5.75 8.51 9.37
C ALA A 81 -4.79 7.40 8.90
N LEU A 82 -5.07 6.76 7.74
CA LEU A 82 -4.17 5.76 7.16
C LEU A 82 -2.80 6.35 6.76
N LEU A 83 -2.79 7.54 6.12
CA LEU A 83 -1.54 8.18 5.66
C LEU A 83 -0.70 8.72 6.81
N SER A 84 -1.30 9.02 7.97
CA SER A 84 -0.60 9.50 9.17
C SER A 84 -0.07 8.38 10.07
N MET A 85 -0.34 7.11 9.78
CA MET A 85 0.21 6.00 10.56
C MET A 85 1.74 6.04 10.62
N PRO A 86 2.35 5.75 11.78
CA PRO A 86 3.80 5.72 11.95
C PRO A 86 4.52 4.83 10.94
N MET A 87 3.96 3.67 10.59
CA MET A 87 4.53 2.80 9.55
C MET A 87 4.57 3.52 8.20
N VAL A 88 3.50 4.21 7.81
CA VAL A 88 3.43 4.95 6.53
C VAL A 88 4.42 6.10 6.52
N LEU A 89 4.51 6.89 7.61
CA LEU A 89 5.48 7.99 7.72
C LEU A 89 6.92 7.47 7.61
N SER A 90 7.22 6.35 8.25
CA SER A 90 8.54 5.70 8.16
C SER A 90 8.86 5.24 6.73
N LEU A 91 7.89 4.62 6.04
CA LEU A 91 8.04 4.18 4.66
C LEU A 91 8.18 5.36 3.69
N PHE A 92 7.48 6.47 3.92
CA PHE A 92 7.64 7.71 3.15
C PHE A 92 9.05 8.29 3.29
N ALA A 93 9.61 8.23 4.50
CA ALA A 93 10.95 8.71 4.81
C ALA A 93 12.08 7.73 4.44
N SER A 94 11.78 6.60 3.83
CA SER A 94 12.76 5.59 3.39
C SER A 94 12.97 5.64 1.88
N CYS A 95 14.05 5.02 1.37
CA CYS A 95 14.27 4.83 -0.06
C CYS A 95 13.59 3.56 -0.59
N SER A 96 12.56 3.05 0.08
CA SER A 96 11.83 1.86 -0.35
C SER A 96 10.74 2.20 -1.38
N GLN A 97 10.36 1.22 -2.19
CA GLN A 97 9.21 1.34 -3.10
C GLN A 97 7.86 1.47 -2.37
N ASP A 98 7.78 1.01 -1.10
CA ASP A 98 6.49 0.89 -0.40
C ASP A 98 5.84 2.27 -0.16
N GLY A 99 6.64 3.31 0.13
CA GLY A 99 6.13 4.68 0.29
C GLY A 99 5.40 5.19 -0.96
N PRO A 100 6.08 5.30 -2.12
CA PRO A 100 5.45 5.71 -3.38
C PRO A 100 4.31 4.81 -3.83
N LEU A 101 4.39 3.50 -3.58
CA LEU A 101 3.30 2.57 -3.84
C LEU A 101 2.05 2.91 -3.01
N ILE A 102 2.19 3.17 -1.71
CA ILE A 102 1.09 3.57 -0.81
C ILE A 102 0.45 4.87 -1.30
N ALA A 103 1.26 5.89 -1.60
CA ALA A 103 0.78 7.18 -2.11
C ALA A 103 0.02 7.02 -3.43
N THR A 104 0.54 6.19 -4.36
CA THR A 104 -0.13 5.89 -5.64
C THR A 104 -1.43 5.11 -5.43
N CYS A 105 -1.48 4.15 -4.49
CA CYS A 105 -2.71 3.46 -4.12
C CYS A 105 -3.75 4.41 -3.55
N ALA A 106 -3.34 5.38 -2.73
CA ALA A 106 -4.22 6.41 -2.20
C ALA A 106 -4.82 7.28 -3.32
N VAL A 107 -4.00 7.74 -4.27
CA VAL A 107 -4.46 8.50 -5.45
C VAL A 107 -5.41 7.66 -6.31
N CYS A 108 -5.05 6.40 -6.57
CA CYS A 108 -5.87 5.49 -7.36
C CYS A 108 -7.25 5.23 -6.69
N ALA A 109 -7.27 4.97 -5.39
CA ALA A 109 -8.50 4.81 -4.63
C ALA A 109 -9.36 6.09 -4.67
N ALA A 110 -8.76 7.27 -4.54
CA ALA A 110 -9.43 8.55 -4.66
C ALA A 110 -10.05 8.76 -6.06
N LEU A 111 -9.33 8.43 -7.14
CA LEU A 111 -9.85 8.45 -8.50
C LEU A 111 -11.05 7.50 -8.65
N LEU A 112 -10.99 6.31 -8.08
CA LEU A 112 -12.10 5.35 -8.11
C LEU A 112 -13.34 5.87 -7.37
N THR A 113 -13.18 6.64 -6.27
CA THR A 113 -14.34 7.29 -5.62
C THR A 113 -14.99 8.30 -6.55
N ARG A 114 -14.19 9.05 -7.31
CA ARG A 114 -14.67 10.05 -8.26
C ARG A 114 -15.32 9.41 -9.50
N LEU A 115 -14.77 8.29 -9.96
CA LEU A 115 -15.33 7.51 -11.07
C LEU A 115 -16.74 7.04 -10.74
N GLU A 116 -17.01 6.58 -9.53
CA GLU A 116 -18.34 6.12 -9.11
C GLU A 116 -19.37 7.26 -9.08
N ASP A 117 -18.92 8.49 -8.86
CA ASP A 117 -19.82 9.67 -8.83
C ASP A 117 -20.15 10.23 -10.22
N ASP A 118 -19.19 10.13 -11.15
CA ASP A 118 -19.35 10.64 -12.50
C ASP A 118 -18.47 9.83 -13.48
N PHE A 119 -19.11 9.23 -14.47
CA PHE A 119 -18.45 8.47 -15.54
C PHE A 119 -17.98 9.33 -16.72
N SER A 120 -18.36 10.62 -16.78
CA SER A 120 -18.03 11.54 -17.85
C SER A 120 -16.63 12.16 -17.72
N GLN A 121 -15.71 11.45 -17.08
CA GLN A 121 -14.35 11.93 -16.84
C GLN A 121 -13.56 12.15 -18.14
N GLY A 122 -12.70 13.17 -18.14
CA GLY A 122 -11.83 13.50 -19.26
C GLY A 122 -10.76 12.44 -19.55
N LYS A 123 -10.13 12.55 -20.74
CA LYS A 123 -9.11 11.60 -21.22
C LYS A 123 -7.97 11.37 -20.20
N TRP A 124 -7.45 12.42 -19.60
CA TRP A 124 -6.34 12.36 -18.65
C TRP A 124 -6.68 11.57 -17.39
N PHE A 125 -7.91 11.67 -16.92
CA PHE A 125 -8.38 10.86 -15.78
C PHE A 125 -8.21 9.36 -16.05
N TRP A 126 -8.66 8.90 -17.22
CA TRP A 126 -8.57 7.49 -17.61
C TRP A 126 -7.14 7.00 -17.76
N ILE A 127 -6.27 7.86 -18.33
CA ILE A 127 -4.84 7.57 -18.48
C ILE A 127 -4.19 7.39 -17.11
N VAL A 128 -4.38 8.36 -16.21
CA VAL A 128 -3.79 8.32 -14.86
C VAL A 128 -4.30 7.11 -14.07
N LEU A 129 -5.61 6.83 -14.11
CA LEU A 129 -6.20 5.67 -13.43
C LEU A 129 -5.59 4.35 -13.95
N THR A 130 -5.52 4.19 -15.27
CA THR A 130 -5.01 2.96 -15.91
C THR A 130 -3.54 2.75 -15.62
N ILE A 131 -2.72 3.79 -15.77
CA ILE A 131 -1.28 3.72 -15.49
C ILE A 131 -1.03 3.44 -14.01
N SER A 132 -1.74 4.13 -13.10
CA SER A 132 -1.59 3.91 -11.66
C SER A 132 -1.93 2.47 -11.27
N LEU A 133 -3.06 1.92 -11.75
CA LEU A 133 -3.42 0.51 -11.51
C LEU A 133 -2.38 -0.44 -12.12
N GLY A 134 -1.93 -0.18 -13.35
CA GLY A 134 -0.90 -1.00 -14.01
C GLY A 134 0.41 -1.03 -13.22
N CYS A 135 0.91 0.12 -12.77
CA CYS A 135 2.12 0.22 -11.96
C CYS A 135 1.97 -0.49 -10.60
N ILE A 136 0.83 -0.32 -9.91
CA ILE A 136 0.54 -0.99 -8.64
C ILE A 136 0.61 -2.51 -8.81
N ILE A 137 -0.07 -3.04 -9.82
CA ILE A 137 -0.16 -4.48 -10.04
C ILE A 137 1.16 -5.06 -10.58
N ALA A 138 1.85 -4.33 -11.46
CA ALA A 138 3.18 -4.74 -11.93
C ALA A 138 4.21 -4.81 -10.79
N SER A 139 4.12 -3.91 -9.80
CA SER A 139 4.98 -3.93 -8.62
C SER A 139 4.61 -5.05 -7.65
N LYS A 140 3.32 -5.31 -7.47
CA LYS A 140 2.81 -6.39 -6.59
C LYS A 140 1.75 -7.22 -7.33
N PRO A 141 2.14 -8.21 -8.15
CA PRO A 141 1.21 -9.03 -8.92
C PRO A 141 0.05 -9.66 -8.12
N PRO A 142 0.22 -10.03 -6.83
CA PRO A 142 -0.89 -10.48 -6.00
C PRO A 142 -2.06 -9.47 -5.87
N TYR A 143 -1.86 -8.20 -6.25
CA TYR A 143 -2.91 -7.18 -6.24
C TYR A 143 -3.78 -7.16 -7.50
N ILE A 144 -3.67 -8.15 -8.39
CA ILE A 144 -4.42 -8.22 -9.66
C ILE A 144 -5.93 -8.06 -9.47
N LEU A 145 -6.49 -8.56 -8.36
CA LEU A 145 -7.92 -8.46 -8.07
C LEU A 145 -8.37 -7.00 -7.85
N ILE A 146 -7.50 -6.11 -7.39
CA ILE A 146 -7.80 -4.67 -7.28
C ILE A 146 -8.03 -4.06 -8.68
N GLY A 147 -7.37 -4.58 -9.71
CA GLY A 147 -7.59 -4.20 -11.10
C GLY A 147 -9.02 -4.46 -11.61
N LEU A 148 -9.79 -5.29 -10.91
CA LEU A 148 -11.19 -5.57 -11.23
C LEU A 148 -12.17 -4.57 -10.58
N ILE A 149 -11.72 -3.68 -9.69
CA ILE A 149 -12.60 -2.68 -9.06
C ILE A 149 -13.33 -1.81 -10.10
N PRO A 150 -12.68 -1.29 -11.17
CA PRO A 150 -13.39 -0.58 -12.23
C PRO A 150 -14.55 -1.38 -12.86
N VAL A 151 -14.40 -2.72 -12.97
CA VAL A 151 -15.48 -3.60 -13.49
C VAL A 151 -16.71 -3.55 -12.59
N VAL A 152 -16.50 -3.53 -11.26
CA VAL A 152 -17.61 -3.45 -10.27
C VAL A 152 -18.26 -2.08 -10.24
N LEU A 153 -17.49 -1.01 -10.48
CA LEU A 153 -17.97 0.36 -10.39
C LEU A 153 -18.66 0.84 -11.68
N MET A 154 -18.16 0.42 -12.85
CA MET A 154 -18.63 0.92 -14.14
C MET A 154 -19.90 0.21 -14.63
N PRO A 155 -20.81 0.94 -15.31
CA PRO A 155 -21.98 0.32 -15.91
C PRO A 155 -21.60 -0.57 -17.10
N LEU A 156 -22.40 -1.61 -17.37
CA LEU A 156 -22.16 -2.52 -18.48
C LEU A 156 -22.07 -1.84 -19.85
N SER A 157 -22.72 -0.67 -20.02
CA SER A 157 -22.60 0.12 -21.25
C SER A 157 -21.16 0.56 -21.57
N MET A 158 -20.28 0.60 -20.57
CA MET A 158 -18.86 0.98 -20.70
C MET A 158 -17.91 -0.23 -20.77
N TRP A 159 -18.39 -1.44 -21.02
CA TRP A 159 -17.60 -2.68 -21.00
C TRP A 159 -16.34 -2.64 -21.85
N ARG A 160 -16.40 -1.99 -23.04
CA ARG A 160 -15.22 -1.83 -23.92
C ARG A 160 -14.09 -1.07 -23.23
N ARG A 161 -14.44 0.02 -22.52
CA ARG A 161 -13.46 0.82 -21.78
C ARG A 161 -12.89 0.06 -20.60
N THR A 162 -13.75 -0.63 -19.85
CA THR A 162 -13.34 -1.50 -18.74
C THR A 162 -12.38 -2.58 -19.21
N LEU A 163 -12.68 -3.23 -20.34
CA LEU A 163 -11.83 -4.25 -20.93
C LEU A 163 -10.49 -3.69 -21.40
N SER A 164 -10.49 -2.47 -22.01
CA SER A 164 -9.25 -1.79 -22.40
C SER A 164 -8.36 -1.47 -21.20
N ILE A 165 -8.93 -0.96 -20.11
CA ILE A 165 -8.19 -0.70 -18.86
C ILE A 165 -7.56 -1.98 -18.33
N PHE A 166 -8.37 -3.05 -18.20
CA PHE A 166 -7.87 -4.33 -17.70
C PHE A 166 -6.82 -4.95 -18.63
N GLY A 167 -7.02 -4.87 -19.95
CA GLY A 167 -6.03 -5.31 -20.95
C GLY A 167 -4.71 -4.57 -20.81
N CYS A 168 -4.72 -3.24 -20.66
CA CYS A 168 -3.51 -2.45 -20.42
C CYS A 168 -2.80 -2.86 -19.11
N ILE A 169 -3.56 -3.07 -18.03
CA ILE A 169 -3.01 -3.51 -16.74
C ILE A 169 -2.29 -4.86 -16.89
N VAL A 170 -2.97 -5.84 -17.51
CA VAL A 170 -2.40 -7.18 -17.76
C VAL A 170 -1.15 -7.08 -18.63
N THR A 171 -1.19 -6.26 -19.69
CA THR A 171 -0.03 -6.07 -20.59
C THR A 171 1.17 -5.49 -19.84
N ILE A 172 0.99 -4.42 -19.05
CA ILE A 172 2.07 -3.83 -18.25
C ILE A 172 2.65 -4.86 -17.27
N THR A 173 1.78 -5.60 -16.58
CA THR A 173 2.19 -6.62 -15.60
C THR A 173 2.94 -7.76 -16.26
N MET A 174 2.45 -8.27 -17.41
CA MET A 174 3.11 -9.35 -18.14
C MET A 174 4.47 -8.92 -18.69
N LEU A 175 4.55 -7.74 -19.30
CA LEU A 175 5.83 -7.21 -19.82
C LEU A 175 6.86 -7.13 -18.70
N TRP A 176 6.49 -6.60 -17.54
CA TRP A 176 7.40 -6.53 -16.40
C TRP A 176 7.74 -7.93 -15.87
N SER A 177 6.78 -8.83 -15.74
CA SER A 177 7.03 -10.19 -15.26
C SER A 177 8.00 -10.95 -16.16
N LEU A 178 7.90 -10.77 -17.49
CA LEU A 178 8.84 -11.35 -18.45
C LEU A 178 10.26 -10.77 -18.30
N VAL A 179 10.38 -9.45 -18.13
CA VAL A 179 11.67 -8.79 -17.99
C VAL A 179 12.24 -8.99 -16.59
N GLY A 180 11.49 -8.65 -15.55
CA GLY A 180 11.96 -8.66 -14.16
C GLY A 180 12.24 -10.08 -13.65
N VAL A 181 11.32 -11.02 -13.86
CA VAL A 181 11.49 -12.40 -13.38
C VAL A 181 12.56 -13.14 -14.17
N HIS A 182 12.70 -12.89 -15.48
CA HIS A 182 13.70 -13.56 -16.29
C HIS A 182 15.14 -13.13 -15.92
N SER A 183 15.34 -11.85 -15.61
CA SER A 183 16.63 -11.29 -15.24
C SER A 183 17.04 -11.53 -13.77
N SER A 184 16.11 -11.89 -12.89
CA SER A 184 16.36 -12.03 -11.45
C SER A 184 16.18 -13.43 -10.89
N LYS A 185 16.38 -14.47 -11.72
CA LYS A 185 16.32 -15.89 -11.29
C LYS A 185 17.47 -16.29 -10.36
N ILE A 186 17.54 -15.69 -9.20
CA ILE A 186 18.43 -16.17 -8.14
C ILE A 186 17.60 -17.07 -7.22
N PRO A 187 17.97 -18.35 -7.07
CA PRO A 187 17.33 -19.24 -6.11
C PRO A 187 17.45 -18.64 -4.70
N PHE A 188 16.32 -18.53 -4.02
CA PHE A 188 16.26 -17.89 -2.72
C PHE A 188 15.78 -18.88 -1.65
N ARG A 189 16.49 -18.95 -0.51
CA ARG A 189 16.16 -19.84 0.63
C ARG A 189 16.02 -21.33 0.30
N ILE A 190 16.73 -21.84 -0.71
CA ILE A 190 16.70 -23.28 -1.06
C ILE A 190 17.17 -24.13 0.13
N SER A 191 18.22 -23.66 0.85
CA SER A 191 18.74 -24.35 2.05
C SER A 191 17.68 -24.53 3.15
N ASP A 192 16.64 -23.68 3.17
CA ASP A 192 15.57 -23.70 4.16
C ASP A 192 14.38 -24.56 3.71
N GLY A 193 14.49 -25.28 2.59
CA GLY A 193 13.42 -26.12 2.05
C GLY A 193 12.32 -25.35 1.28
N VAL A 194 12.63 -24.14 0.82
CA VAL A 194 11.70 -23.34 0.01
C VAL A 194 11.83 -23.74 -1.46
N ASP A 195 10.76 -24.25 -2.04
CA ASP A 195 10.64 -24.60 -3.46
C ASP A 195 9.24 -24.26 -3.95
N ALA A 196 9.10 -23.19 -4.72
CA ALA A 196 7.80 -22.72 -5.20
C ALA A 196 7.08 -23.72 -6.09
N ALA A 197 7.80 -24.53 -6.89
CA ALA A 197 7.22 -25.53 -7.77
C ALA A 197 6.68 -26.73 -6.98
N GLN A 198 7.43 -27.20 -5.98
CA GLN A 198 6.99 -28.27 -5.10
C GLN A 198 5.84 -27.80 -4.20
N GLN A 199 5.89 -26.56 -3.69
CA GLN A 199 4.82 -25.98 -2.89
C GLN A 199 3.52 -25.85 -3.70
N ALA A 200 3.60 -25.44 -4.98
CA ALA A 200 2.44 -25.40 -5.86
C ALA A 200 1.85 -26.79 -6.09
N LYS A 201 2.68 -27.81 -6.33
CA LYS A 201 2.24 -29.21 -6.44
C LYS A 201 1.57 -29.70 -5.15
N PHE A 202 2.16 -29.38 -4.00
CA PHE A 202 1.59 -29.72 -2.70
C PHE A 202 0.18 -29.14 -2.53
N LEU A 203 -0.04 -27.87 -2.88
CA LEU A 203 -1.36 -27.25 -2.82
C LEU A 203 -2.36 -27.82 -3.82
N LEU A 204 -1.92 -28.24 -5.00
CA LEU A 204 -2.80 -28.92 -5.98
C LEU A 204 -3.29 -30.28 -5.46
N VAL A 205 -2.47 -31.00 -4.72
CA VAL A 205 -2.84 -32.28 -4.09
C VAL A 205 -3.68 -32.06 -2.81
N HIS A 206 -3.41 -30.96 -2.08
CA HIS A 206 -4.05 -30.64 -0.81
C HIS A 206 -4.72 -29.24 -0.83
N PRO A 207 -5.77 -28.99 -1.67
CA PRO A 207 -6.31 -27.64 -1.90
C PRO A 207 -6.89 -26.98 -0.64
N LEU A 208 -7.41 -27.76 0.31
CA LEU A 208 -7.95 -27.25 1.57
C LEU A 208 -6.86 -26.84 2.58
N MET A 209 -5.62 -27.26 2.35
CA MET A 209 -4.52 -26.94 3.26
C MET A 209 -4.29 -25.43 3.37
N MET A 210 -4.50 -24.67 2.28
CA MET A 210 -4.38 -23.22 2.31
C MET A 210 -5.31 -22.55 3.33
N ILE A 211 -6.51 -23.08 3.53
CA ILE A 211 -7.46 -22.57 4.53
C ILE A 211 -6.91 -22.80 5.95
N ALA A 212 -6.37 -24.00 6.20
CA ALA A 212 -5.77 -24.35 7.48
C ALA A 212 -4.53 -23.46 7.77
N VAL A 213 -3.68 -23.26 6.78
CA VAL A 213 -2.48 -22.41 6.87
C VAL A 213 -2.86 -20.95 7.16
N LEU A 214 -3.84 -20.38 6.44
CA LEU A 214 -4.35 -19.02 6.71
C LEU A 214 -4.90 -18.91 8.13
N TRP A 215 -5.65 -19.89 8.58
CA TRP A 215 -6.22 -19.92 9.93
C TRP A 215 -5.15 -20.00 11.01
N ASN A 216 -4.16 -20.87 10.84
CA ASN A 216 -3.04 -21.00 11.78
C ASN A 216 -2.20 -19.74 11.84
N THR A 217 -1.87 -19.16 10.66
CA THR A 217 -1.16 -17.88 10.58
C THR A 217 -1.94 -16.78 11.28
N ALA A 218 -3.25 -16.70 11.09
CA ALA A 218 -4.09 -15.72 11.76
C ALA A 218 -4.07 -15.91 13.28
N LYS A 219 -4.20 -17.16 13.79
CA LYS A 219 -4.18 -17.44 15.22
C LYS A 219 -2.88 -17.01 15.88
N VAL A 220 -1.75 -17.27 15.23
CA VAL A 220 -0.41 -17.02 15.81
C VAL A 220 0.01 -15.56 15.61
N SER A 221 -0.22 -15.02 14.41
CA SER A 221 0.45 -13.78 13.98
C SER A 221 -0.47 -12.56 13.88
N LEU A 222 -1.81 -12.67 14.01
CA LEU A 222 -2.74 -11.57 13.76
C LEU A 222 -2.41 -10.30 14.58
N LEU A 223 -2.16 -10.43 15.87
CA LEU A 223 -1.85 -9.27 16.71
C LEU A 223 -0.52 -8.61 16.32
N SER A 224 0.47 -9.42 15.98
CA SER A 224 1.75 -8.94 15.47
C SER A 224 1.57 -8.22 14.12
N LEU A 225 0.77 -8.78 13.21
CA LEU A 225 0.47 -8.18 11.91
C LEU A 225 -0.28 -6.85 12.05
N ILE A 226 -1.22 -6.74 12.99
CA ILE A 226 -1.90 -5.46 13.30
C ILE A 226 -0.89 -4.45 13.86
N GLY A 227 -0.02 -4.87 14.78
CA GLY A 227 1.06 -4.02 15.29
C GLY A 227 1.97 -3.51 14.17
N GLN A 228 2.41 -4.39 13.28
CA GLN A 228 3.24 -4.05 12.13
C GLN A 228 2.50 -3.18 11.09
N PHE A 229 1.19 -3.31 10.95
CA PHE A 229 0.37 -2.47 10.10
C PHE A 229 0.36 -1.03 10.60
N ILE A 230 0.17 -0.81 11.91
CA ILE A 230 0.16 0.52 12.54
C ILE A 230 1.58 1.09 12.61
N GLY A 231 2.54 0.31 13.14
CA GLY A 231 3.93 0.72 13.25
C GLY A 231 4.75 -0.21 14.14
N VAL A 232 5.64 -0.96 13.54
CA VAL A 232 6.85 -1.50 14.17
C VAL A 232 8.00 -1.01 13.28
N LEU A 233 8.73 0.01 13.76
CA LEU A 233 9.71 0.72 12.95
C LEU A 233 11.03 -0.06 12.85
N GLY A 234 11.98 0.50 12.11
CA GLY A 234 13.28 -0.15 11.87
C GLY A 234 13.12 -1.43 11.05
N TRP A 235 13.84 -2.48 11.46
CA TRP A 235 13.75 -3.82 10.88
C TRP A 235 12.72 -4.69 11.63
N LEU A 236 11.58 -4.10 12.01
CA LEU A 236 10.56 -4.67 12.89
C LEU A 236 11.09 -4.88 14.32
N ASP A 237 12.00 -4.03 14.76
CA ASP A 237 12.69 -4.11 16.05
C ASP A 237 12.43 -2.89 16.96
N ALA A 238 11.69 -1.88 16.46
CA ALA A 238 11.31 -0.68 17.19
C ALA A 238 9.78 -0.57 17.33
N PRO A 239 9.14 -1.33 18.26
CA PRO A 239 7.70 -1.26 18.49
C PRO A 239 7.33 0.10 19.10
N LEU A 240 6.14 0.58 18.78
CA LEU A 240 5.57 1.79 19.37
C LEU A 240 5.12 1.54 20.82
N PRO A 241 4.93 2.61 21.62
CA PRO A 241 4.32 2.50 22.93
C PRO A 241 2.92 1.83 22.87
N ARG A 242 2.59 0.95 23.81
CA ARG A 242 1.33 0.19 23.79
C ARG A 242 0.09 1.07 23.71
N TRP A 243 0.07 2.20 24.41
CA TRP A 243 -1.05 3.15 24.39
C TRP A 243 -1.33 3.69 22.98
N PHE A 244 -0.30 3.80 22.13
CA PHE A 244 -0.46 4.34 20.80
C PHE A 244 -1.22 3.40 19.86
N TYR A 245 -1.04 2.09 19.97
CA TYR A 245 -1.85 1.13 19.20
C TYR A 245 -3.35 1.23 19.54
N HIS A 246 -3.70 1.48 20.80
CA HIS A 246 -5.08 1.75 21.19
C HIS A 246 -5.59 3.07 20.67
N PHE A 247 -4.76 4.12 20.72
CA PHE A 247 -5.06 5.43 20.15
C PHE A 247 -5.38 5.34 18.66
N GLU A 248 -4.54 4.67 17.86
CA GLU A 248 -4.78 4.46 16.43
C GLU A 248 -6.03 3.63 16.16
N GLY A 249 -6.28 2.60 16.94
CA GLY A 249 -7.52 1.81 16.83
C GLY A 249 -8.76 2.67 17.06
N ILE A 250 -8.76 3.54 18.07
CA ILE A 250 -9.85 4.49 18.36
C ILE A 250 -9.97 5.50 17.22
N LEU A 251 -8.86 6.03 16.71
CA LEU A 251 -8.84 6.97 15.60
C LEU A 251 -9.47 6.37 14.34
N PHE A 252 -9.16 5.12 14.01
CA PHE A 252 -9.78 4.42 12.89
C PHE A 252 -11.29 4.23 13.08
N ILE A 253 -11.74 3.84 14.29
CA ILE A 253 -13.16 3.70 14.60
C ILE A 253 -13.88 5.04 14.45
N ILE A 254 -13.34 6.12 15.01
CA ILE A 254 -13.93 7.46 14.90
C ILE A 254 -13.96 7.90 13.43
N SER A 255 -12.86 7.76 12.71
CA SER A 255 -12.75 8.17 11.31
C SER A 255 -13.71 7.40 10.39
N ALA A 256 -13.87 6.09 10.62
CA ALA A 256 -14.84 5.27 9.92
C ALA A 256 -16.27 5.67 10.25
N THR A 257 -16.56 5.87 11.54
CA THR A 257 -17.91 6.30 12.00
C THR A 257 -18.30 7.65 11.39
N LEU A 258 -17.41 8.64 11.44
CA LEU A 258 -17.65 9.96 10.83
C LEU A 258 -17.89 9.82 9.32
N SER A 259 -17.10 9.00 8.64
CA SER A 259 -17.27 8.74 7.20
C SER A 259 -18.60 8.05 6.87
N LEU A 260 -19.15 7.24 7.80
CA LEU A 260 -20.44 6.56 7.65
C LEU A 260 -21.65 7.46 7.99
N LEU A 261 -21.49 8.56 8.74
CA LEU A 261 -22.58 9.51 9.04
C LEU A 261 -23.16 10.15 7.77
N TYR A 262 -22.44 10.15 6.67
CA TYR A 262 -22.94 10.61 5.36
C TYR A 262 -23.85 9.61 4.64
N PHE A 263 -24.29 8.53 5.31
CA PHE A 263 -25.10 7.48 4.71
C PHE A 263 -26.55 7.93 4.46
N ARG A 264 -27.04 7.75 3.22
CA ARG A 264 -28.43 8.02 2.82
C ARG A 264 -29.20 6.71 2.54
N LYS A 265 -30.38 6.56 3.15
CA LYS A 265 -31.22 5.33 3.13
C LYS A 265 -31.74 4.88 1.75
N ASN A 266 -31.72 5.74 0.72
CA ASN A 266 -32.50 5.53 -0.52
C ASN A 266 -31.95 4.47 -1.51
N SER A 267 -30.86 3.74 -1.18
CA SER A 267 -30.24 2.78 -2.13
C SER A 267 -29.48 1.66 -1.42
N LEU A 268 -29.97 1.21 -0.27
CA LEU A 268 -29.32 0.18 0.57
C LEU A 268 -28.93 -1.07 -0.23
N LYS A 269 -29.86 -1.66 -0.98
CA LYS A 269 -29.59 -2.91 -1.73
C LYS A 269 -28.44 -2.79 -2.72
N LYS A 270 -28.41 -1.69 -3.50
CA LYS A 270 -27.34 -1.46 -4.49
C LYS A 270 -26.00 -1.17 -3.78
N TYR A 271 -26.04 -0.42 -2.68
CA TYR A 271 -24.86 -0.11 -1.87
C TYR A 271 -24.24 -1.40 -1.29
N PHE A 272 -25.06 -2.27 -0.66
CA PHE A 272 -24.56 -3.52 -0.08
C PHE A 272 -24.07 -4.51 -1.15
N ALA A 273 -24.75 -4.63 -2.30
CA ALA A 273 -24.29 -5.50 -3.38
C ALA A 273 -22.94 -5.05 -3.93
N LYS A 274 -22.76 -3.76 -4.21
CA LYS A 274 -21.48 -3.19 -4.66
C LYS A 274 -20.38 -3.41 -3.61
N ASN A 275 -20.63 -3.03 -2.37
CA ASN A 275 -19.65 -3.15 -1.31
C ASN A 275 -19.30 -4.61 -1.00
N GLY A 276 -20.25 -5.53 -1.14
CA GLY A 276 -20.00 -6.96 -1.05
C GLY A 276 -19.02 -7.47 -2.10
N LEU A 277 -19.18 -7.03 -3.37
CA LEU A 277 -18.22 -7.36 -4.43
C LEU A 277 -16.84 -6.75 -4.19
N ILE A 278 -16.78 -5.47 -3.79
CA ILE A 278 -15.49 -4.82 -3.44
C ILE A 278 -14.83 -5.56 -2.26
N PHE A 279 -15.61 -5.98 -1.26
CA PHE A 279 -15.10 -6.76 -0.13
C PHE A 279 -14.51 -8.10 -0.57
N VAL A 280 -15.16 -8.80 -1.49
CA VAL A 280 -14.63 -10.07 -2.07
C VAL A 280 -13.30 -9.82 -2.77
N LEU A 281 -13.19 -8.75 -3.58
CA LEU A 281 -11.92 -8.38 -4.24
C LEU A 281 -10.83 -8.02 -3.23
N PHE A 282 -11.19 -7.27 -2.20
CA PHE A 282 -10.29 -6.85 -1.13
C PHE A 282 -9.77 -8.07 -0.34
N PHE A 283 -10.66 -8.91 0.15
CA PHE A 283 -10.32 -10.11 0.88
C PHE A 283 -9.55 -11.11 0.00
N GLY A 284 -9.98 -11.30 -1.25
CA GLY A 284 -9.26 -12.11 -2.22
C GLY A 284 -7.83 -11.62 -2.47
N THR A 285 -7.61 -10.28 -2.49
CA THR A 285 -6.26 -9.71 -2.60
C THR A 285 -5.43 -10.02 -1.36
N MET A 286 -5.99 -9.94 -0.15
CA MET A 286 -5.28 -10.36 1.07
C MET A 286 -4.87 -11.84 1.01
N CYS A 287 -5.77 -12.71 0.59
CA CYS A 287 -5.47 -14.13 0.39
C CYS A 287 -4.41 -14.34 -0.70
N SER A 288 -4.44 -13.56 -1.79
CA SER A 288 -3.46 -13.64 -2.87
C SER A 288 -2.05 -13.24 -2.42
N VAL A 289 -1.92 -12.18 -1.59
CA VAL A 289 -0.64 -11.79 -0.97
C VAL A 289 -0.12 -12.90 -0.07
N SER A 290 -0.99 -13.47 0.75
CA SER A 290 -0.67 -14.58 1.65
C SER A 290 -0.23 -15.83 0.87
N LEU A 291 -0.96 -16.18 -0.19
CA LEU A 291 -0.63 -17.30 -1.07
C LEU A 291 0.73 -17.10 -1.77
N ALA A 292 1.01 -15.90 -2.26
CA ALA A 292 2.29 -15.61 -2.91
C ALA A 292 3.46 -15.86 -1.94
N LEU A 293 3.38 -15.39 -0.69
CA LEU A 293 4.42 -15.63 0.32
C LEU A 293 4.49 -17.12 0.73
N TYR A 294 3.35 -17.81 0.79
CA TYR A 294 3.35 -19.24 1.04
C TYR A 294 4.08 -20.02 -0.04
N LEU A 295 3.95 -19.59 -1.31
CA LEU A 295 4.61 -20.24 -2.45
C LEU A 295 6.11 -19.95 -2.52
N ILE A 296 6.53 -18.69 -2.26
CA ILE A 296 7.90 -18.25 -2.58
C ILE A 296 8.80 -18.06 -1.34
N TRP A 297 8.24 -18.10 -0.14
CA TRP A 297 8.97 -17.78 1.09
C TRP A 297 8.88 -18.86 2.16
N THR A 298 7.81 -19.65 2.17
CA THR A 298 7.56 -20.69 3.18
C THR A 298 8.10 -22.04 2.72
N PRO A 299 8.72 -22.84 3.62
CA PRO A 299 9.11 -24.22 3.30
C PRO A 299 7.93 -25.07 2.82
N VAL A 300 8.22 -26.07 1.98
CA VAL A 300 7.18 -26.91 1.39
C VAL A 300 6.37 -27.64 2.48
N GLY A 301 5.04 -27.47 2.43
CA GLY A 301 4.12 -28.04 3.42
C GLY A 301 4.10 -27.34 4.78
N GLY A 302 4.70 -26.14 4.91
CA GLY A 302 4.68 -25.37 6.14
C GLY A 302 3.28 -25.12 6.67
N HIS A 303 3.10 -25.13 7.99
CA HIS A 303 1.81 -24.98 8.65
C HIS A 303 1.36 -23.52 8.84
N GLU A 304 2.28 -22.57 8.66
CA GLU A 304 2.09 -21.12 8.80
C GLU A 304 2.80 -20.40 7.65
N ILE A 305 2.36 -19.18 7.33
CA ILE A 305 2.98 -18.36 6.28
C ILE A 305 4.16 -17.61 6.88
N GLU A 306 5.36 -17.93 6.45
CA GLU A 306 6.55 -17.19 6.84
C GLU A 306 6.69 -15.88 6.04
N GLY A 307 7.35 -14.89 6.64
CA GLY A 307 7.66 -13.61 6.01
C GLY A 307 6.46 -12.68 5.79
N LEU A 308 5.25 -13.04 6.23
CA LEU A 308 4.08 -12.18 6.15
C LEU A 308 4.24 -11.00 7.11
N GLN A 309 4.05 -9.79 6.60
CA GLN A 309 4.20 -8.55 7.36
C GLN A 309 2.96 -7.68 7.22
N GLY A 310 2.55 -7.01 8.32
CA GLY A 310 1.38 -6.15 8.35
C GLY A 310 1.46 -4.99 7.34
N ARG A 311 2.66 -4.45 7.10
CA ARG A 311 2.87 -3.37 6.11
C ARG A 311 2.47 -3.73 4.68
N TYR A 312 2.45 -5.03 4.32
CA TYR A 312 2.03 -5.44 2.97
C TYR A 312 0.54 -5.18 2.70
N PHE A 313 -0.26 -4.97 3.71
CA PHE A 313 -1.68 -4.67 3.58
C PHE A 313 -2.00 -3.17 3.57
N ILE A 314 -1.03 -2.28 3.84
CA ILE A 314 -1.23 -0.83 3.86
C ILE A 314 -1.65 -0.28 2.48
N PRO A 315 -0.98 -0.64 1.35
CA PRO A 315 -1.42 -0.19 0.03
C PRO A 315 -2.86 -0.62 -0.29
N LEU A 316 -3.23 -1.83 0.12
CA LEU A 316 -4.60 -2.34 -0.03
C LEU A 316 -5.60 -1.55 0.82
N ALA A 317 -5.23 -1.20 2.06
CA ALA A 317 -6.09 -0.45 2.97
C ALA A 317 -6.51 0.92 2.41
N MET A 318 -5.73 1.55 1.51
CA MET A 318 -6.11 2.79 0.84
C MET A 318 -7.42 2.66 0.04
N PHE A 319 -7.70 1.49 -0.52
CA PHE A 319 -8.95 1.22 -1.27
C PHE A 319 -10.18 1.04 -0.36
N SER A 320 -10.01 0.93 0.96
CA SER A 320 -11.14 0.83 1.89
C SER A 320 -12.05 2.06 1.90
N ILE A 321 -11.57 3.22 1.42
CA ILE A 321 -12.42 4.42 1.24
C ILE A 321 -13.60 4.20 0.30
N LEU A 322 -13.55 3.20 -0.57
CA LEU A 322 -14.64 2.82 -1.46
C LEU A 322 -15.86 2.25 -0.73
N PHE A 323 -15.68 1.78 0.50
CA PHE A 323 -16.77 1.30 1.35
C PHE A 323 -17.61 2.44 1.95
N PHE A 324 -17.11 3.68 1.96
CA PHE A 324 -17.85 4.79 2.53
C PHE A 324 -18.86 5.39 1.55
N PRO A 325 -19.97 5.95 2.05
CA PRO A 325 -20.95 6.65 1.23
C PRO A 325 -20.42 8.00 0.74
N ASN A 326 -20.99 8.53 -0.33
CA ASN A 326 -20.62 9.84 -0.86
C ASN A 326 -21.11 10.98 0.04
N SER A 327 -20.22 11.87 0.46
CA SER A 327 -20.50 12.99 1.36
C SER A 327 -21.35 14.11 0.73
N LYS A 328 -21.37 14.25 -0.60
CA LYS A 328 -22.06 15.37 -1.28
C LYS A 328 -23.61 15.32 -1.22
N LYS A 329 -24.20 14.27 -0.65
CA LYS A 329 -25.66 14.03 -0.73
C LYS A 329 -26.42 14.13 0.61
N VAL A 330 -25.82 14.69 1.65
CA VAL A 330 -26.48 14.75 2.99
C VAL A 330 -26.71 16.18 3.44
N ASN A 331 -28.00 16.54 3.60
CA ASN A 331 -28.45 17.85 4.12
C ASN A 331 -28.87 17.79 5.61
N PHE A 332 -28.48 16.79 6.40
CA PHE A 332 -29.17 16.51 7.67
C PHE A 332 -28.47 16.97 8.95
N ILE A 333 -27.20 17.32 8.90
CA ILE A 333 -26.45 17.82 10.07
C ILE A 333 -25.65 19.03 9.63
N SER A 334 -25.50 20.01 10.51
CA SER A 334 -24.65 21.19 10.27
C SER A 334 -23.23 20.73 9.88
N THR A 335 -23.01 20.64 8.57
CA THR A 335 -21.75 20.13 7.96
C THR A 335 -20.53 20.85 8.51
N LYS A 336 -20.67 22.14 8.87
CA LYS A 336 -19.60 23.01 9.34
C LYS A 336 -18.96 22.57 10.67
N ASN A 337 -19.77 22.00 11.59
CA ASN A 337 -19.25 21.53 12.88
C ASN A 337 -18.53 20.18 12.73
N ILE A 338 -19.07 19.29 11.87
CA ILE A 338 -18.44 18.01 11.57
C ILE A 338 -17.11 18.26 10.86
N GLU A 339 -17.06 19.12 9.84
CA GLU A 339 -15.84 19.48 9.13
C GLU A 339 -14.77 20.05 10.06
N LYS A 340 -15.15 20.93 11.00
CA LYS A 340 -14.21 21.44 12.00
C LYS A 340 -13.66 20.34 12.89
N MET A 341 -14.53 19.43 13.37
CA MET A 341 -14.13 18.30 14.20
C MET A 341 -13.21 17.35 13.43
N GLU A 342 -13.53 17.07 12.17
CA GLU A 342 -12.68 16.27 11.27
C GLU A 342 -11.29 16.88 11.12
N ILE A 343 -11.21 18.17 10.80
CA ILE A 343 -9.93 18.88 10.64
C ILE A 343 -9.12 18.87 11.94
N THR A 344 -9.77 19.14 13.08
CA THR A 344 -9.09 19.15 14.39
C THR A 344 -8.55 17.75 14.72
N LEU A 345 -9.35 16.70 14.51
CA LEU A 345 -8.93 15.32 14.74
C LEU A 345 -7.74 14.95 13.85
N LEU A 346 -7.77 15.34 12.57
CA LEU A 346 -6.69 15.09 11.61
C LEU A 346 -5.38 15.77 12.02
N ILE A 347 -5.43 17.06 12.33
CA ILE A 347 -4.23 17.79 12.78
C ILE A 347 -3.66 17.14 14.04
N PHE A 348 -4.51 16.81 15.00
CA PHE A 348 -4.10 16.16 16.24
C PHE A 348 -3.47 14.77 15.97
N SER A 349 -4.10 13.93 15.14
CA SER A 349 -3.56 12.60 14.84
C SER A 349 -2.19 12.67 14.14
N VAL A 350 -2.02 13.56 13.18
CA VAL A 350 -0.73 13.74 12.47
C VAL A 350 0.37 14.16 13.47
N TRP A 351 0.09 15.12 14.36
CA TRP A 351 1.05 15.56 15.37
C TRP A 351 1.43 14.47 16.35
N VAL A 352 0.44 13.71 16.85
CA VAL A 352 0.70 12.61 17.79
C VAL A 352 1.52 11.52 17.12
N SER A 353 1.17 11.11 15.89
CA SER A 353 1.93 10.12 15.13
C SER A 353 3.36 10.55 14.88
N PHE A 354 3.56 11.80 14.47
CA PHE A 354 4.89 12.36 14.23
C PHE A 354 5.74 12.36 15.51
N PHE A 355 5.17 12.82 16.63
CA PHE A 355 5.86 12.82 17.93
C PHE A 355 6.25 11.41 18.37
N VAL A 356 5.33 10.44 18.25
CA VAL A 356 5.59 9.06 18.64
C VAL A 356 6.66 8.42 17.77
N VAL A 357 6.68 8.69 16.45
CA VAL A 357 7.75 8.21 15.54
C VAL A 357 9.10 8.74 16.01
N ILE A 358 9.21 10.04 16.25
CA ILE A 358 10.45 10.66 16.74
C ILE A 358 10.88 10.03 18.06
N GLN A 359 9.99 9.97 19.05
CA GLN A 359 10.28 9.40 20.37
C GLN A 359 10.76 7.95 20.25
N THR A 360 10.08 7.13 19.44
CA THR A 360 10.44 5.72 19.26
C THR A 360 11.81 5.56 18.61
N ILE A 361 12.12 6.37 17.59
CA ILE A 361 13.44 6.33 16.93
C ILE A 361 14.53 6.77 17.91
N PHE A 362 14.31 7.87 18.63
CA PHE A 362 15.29 8.34 19.63
C PHE A 362 15.52 7.31 20.73
N SER A 363 14.48 6.74 21.31
CA SER A 363 14.61 5.74 22.37
C SER A 363 15.28 4.44 21.91
N ARG A 364 15.25 4.12 20.61
CA ARG A 364 15.83 2.87 20.07
C ARG A 364 17.28 3.02 19.63
N TYR A 365 17.65 4.18 19.09
CA TYR A 365 18.94 4.37 18.41
C TYR A 365 19.87 5.39 19.07
N TRP A 366 19.36 6.16 20.02
CA TRP A 366 20.08 7.19 20.78
C TRP A 366 19.88 7.06 22.27
#